data_d398be3d3d69bce1744367b7918e0133
#
_entry.id   d398be3d3d69bce1744367b7918e0133
#
_cell.length_a   1.000
_cell.length_b   1.000
_cell.length_c   1.000
_cell.angle_alpha   90.00
_cell.angle_beta   90.00
_cell.angle_gamma   90.00
#
_symmetry.space_group_name_H-M   'P 1'
#
loop_
_entity.id
_entity.type
_entity.pdbx_description
1 polymer ?
#
loop_
_entity_poly.entity_id
_entity_poly.type
_entity_poly.pdbx_seq_one_letter_code
_entity_poly.pdbx_strand_id
1 'polypeptide(L)'
;MNPTPCYLNTWKRFVQEGLLDQARLNKRVMESWYRCKSRNVNPYLDKGQSILKKDLFNAQKKKHSLFLDIALPYLHNISRELKESEMMALLIDADGYVLSMAGCRRTLEEAKKINFVEGVRWTETEVGTNAIGTALEIGEAVTIHGTEHFSVASHHWSCSAAPIRDEDGTVMGLIDISCLTDRRHPFMLGMAATAAHAIEREVSVYTKKNEAELISHCLEKIDSDQSFIVCNEKEKIVAASRPVRERFSDWRRMNVNDLYERGVAGVHKQTIFSAKDGRPLGKSIALAEVSRNKTAPSLVSRFIYPGETGTSRAFQQALNDMRLAAKTDANVYIWGETGSGKELAARAIHQASARRNGPFIAVNCGAIPESLMESELFGYAEGAFT
;
A
#
# COMPACT_ATOMS: atom_id res chain seq x y z
N MET A 1 -31.76 -3.60 19.59
CA MET A 1 -31.79 -5.08 19.57
C MET A 1 -30.47 -5.53 20.19
N ASN A 2 -30.52 -6.29 21.29
CA ASN A 2 -29.31 -6.87 21.87
C ASN A 2 -28.57 -7.70 20.82
N PRO A 3 -27.22 -7.71 20.81
CA PRO A 3 -26.46 -8.56 19.92
C PRO A 3 -26.98 -10.00 20.12
N THR A 4 -27.35 -10.62 19.01
CA THR A 4 -27.98 -11.93 19.05
C THR A 4 -27.03 -12.90 19.76
N PRO A 5 -27.41 -13.59 20.82
CA PRO A 5 -26.53 -14.49 21.61
C PRO A 5 -25.81 -15.55 20.77
N CYS A 6 -26.31 -15.77 19.56
CA CYS A 6 -25.81 -16.74 18.60
C CYS A 6 -24.38 -16.44 18.11
N TYR A 7 -24.02 -15.19 17.89
CA TYR A 7 -22.69 -14.85 17.34
C TYR A 7 -21.59 -14.91 18.39
N LEU A 8 -21.88 -14.61 19.66
CA LEU A 8 -20.90 -14.74 20.74
C LEU A 8 -20.46 -16.20 20.94
N ASN A 9 -21.41 -17.14 20.86
CA ASN A 9 -21.10 -18.57 20.97
C ASN A 9 -20.31 -19.05 19.74
N THR A 10 -20.63 -18.58 18.55
CA THR A 10 -19.88 -18.88 17.33
C THR A 10 -18.44 -18.36 17.42
N TRP A 11 -18.25 -17.12 17.91
CA TRP A 11 -16.92 -16.55 18.13
C TRP A 11 -16.12 -17.35 19.17
N LYS A 12 -16.71 -17.65 20.34
CA LYS A 12 -16.04 -18.46 21.40
C LYS A 12 -15.58 -19.80 20.84
N ARG A 13 -16.44 -20.50 20.12
CA ARG A 13 -16.15 -21.79 19.54
C ARG A 13 -15.03 -21.72 18.50
N PHE A 14 -15.04 -20.70 17.65
CA PHE A 14 -13.98 -20.49 16.67
C PHE A 14 -12.63 -20.20 17.34
N VAL A 15 -12.61 -19.33 18.34
CA VAL A 15 -11.37 -18.96 19.05
C VAL A 15 -10.80 -20.16 19.80
N GLN A 16 -11.62 -20.92 20.51
CA GLN A 16 -11.19 -22.05 21.35
C GLN A 16 -10.92 -23.32 20.54
N GLU A 17 -11.82 -23.70 19.65
CA GLU A 17 -11.80 -24.99 18.97
C GLU A 17 -11.36 -24.89 17.50
N GLY A 18 -11.40 -23.70 16.90
CA GLY A 18 -11.16 -23.50 15.47
C GLY A 18 -12.33 -23.90 14.58
N LEU A 19 -13.46 -24.25 15.17
CA LEU A 19 -14.65 -24.69 14.45
C LEU A 19 -15.58 -23.52 14.15
N LEU A 20 -16.01 -23.41 12.89
CA LEU A 20 -16.89 -22.36 12.41
C LEU A 20 -18.16 -22.95 11.80
N ASP A 21 -19.31 -22.48 12.25
CA ASP A 21 -20.58 -22.74 11.60
C ASP A 21 -20.77 -21.76 10.43
N GLN A 22 -20.44 -22.24 9.22
CA GLN A 22 -20.41 -21.41 8.00
C GLN A 22 -21.78 -20.86 7.61
N ALA A 23 -22.89 -21.45 8.08
CA ALA A 23 -24.23 -21.03 7.69
C ALA A 23 -24.68 -19.70 8.32
N ARG A 24 -23.93 -19.15 9.28
CA ARG A 24 -24.37 -18.02 10.13
C ARG A 24 -23.55 -16.76 10.01
N LEU A 25 -22.39 -16.78 9.36
CA LEU A 25 -21.49 -15.62 9.25
C LEU A 25 -21.37 -15.14 7.79
N ASN A 26 -21.21 -13.83 7.65
CA ASN A 26 -20.84 -13.25 6.36
C ASN A 26 -19.47 -13.83 5.90
N LYS A 27 -19.37 -14.21 4.64
CA LYS A 27 -18.17 -14.78 4.04
C LYS A 27 -16.91 -13.95 4.31
N ARG A 28 -17.00 -12.61 4.22
CA ARG A 28 -15.88 -11.69 4.45
C ARG A 28 -15.39 -11.71 5.90
N VAL A 29 -16.31 -11.77 6.87
CA VAL A 29 -16.00 -11.90 8.30
C VAL A 29 -15.30 -13.24 8.56
N MET A 30 -15.81 -14.30 7.97
CA MET A 30 -15.25 -15.64 8.08
C MET A 30 -13.82 -15.71 7.55
N GLU A 31 -13.57 -15.21 6.35
CA GLU A 31 -12.25 -15.15 5.75
C GLU A 31 -11.28 -14.31 6.60
N SER A 32 -11.76 -13.19 7.14
CA SER A 32 -10.99 -12.34 8.06
C SER A 32 -10.63 -13.07 9.36
N TRP A 33 -11.56 -13.79 9.96
CA TRP A 33 -11.28 -14.59 11.17
C TRP A 33 -10.20 -15.65 10.94
N TYR A 34 -10.23 -16.32 9.77
CA TYR A 34 -9.18 -17.27 9.41
C TYR A 34 -7.83 -16.59 9.22
N ARG A 35 -7.77 -15.41 8.58
CA ARG A 35 -6.53 -14.62 8.47
C ARG A 35 -6.00 -14.21 9.85
N CYS A 36 -6.88 -13.74 10.74
CA CYS A 36 -6.50 -13.36 12.09
C CYS A 36 -5.93 -14.54 12.88
N LYS A 37 -6.56 -15.71 12.78
CA LYS A 37 -6.09 -16.94 13.44
C LYS A 37 -4.75 -17.41 12.88
N SER A 38 -4.56 -17.40 11.56
CA SER A 38 -3.30 -17.80 10.93
C SER A 38 -2.14 -16.85 11.26
N ARG A 39 -2.44 -15.57 11.54
CA ARG A 39 -1.49 -14.53 11.94
C ARG A 39 -1.29 -14.47 13.47
N ASN A 40 -1.88 -15.40 14.23
CA ASN A 40 -1.82 -15.46 15.70
C ASN A 40 -2.27 -14.18 16.40
N VAL A 41 -3.26 -13.48 15.86
CA VAL A 41 -3.82 -12.29 16.50
C VAL A 41 -4.50 -12.67 17.81
N ASN A 42 -4.25 -11.91 18.87
CA ASN A 42 -4.86 -12.16 20.18
C ASN A 42 -6.35 -11.77 20.18
N PRO A 43 -7.28 -12.72 20.31
CA PRO A 43 -8.72 -12.42 20.35
C PRO A 43 -9.16 -11.75 21.65
N TYR A 44 -8.35 -11.78 22.70
CA TYR A 44 -8.65 -11.22 24.02
C TYR A 44 -8.04 -9.83 24.24
N LEU A 45 -7.60 -9.15 23.17
CA LEU A 45 -7.15 -7.76 23.26
C LEU A 45 -8.28 -6.88 23.80
N ASP A 46 -7.95 -6.05 24.79
CA ASP A 46 -8.84 -5.09 25.43
C ASP A 46 -8.79 -3.69 24.80
N LYS A 47 -7.73 -3.40 24.04
CA LYS A 47 -7.49 -2.10 23.38
C LYS A 47 -6.45 -2.17 22.28
N GLY A 48 -6.45 -1.19 21.38
CA GLY A 48 -5.39 -0.98 20.38
C GLY A 48 -4.03 -0.73 21.04
N GLN A 49 -2.97 -1.32 20.51
CA GLN A 49 -1.64 -1.30 21.13
C GLN A 49 -0.62 -0.45 20.37
N SER A 50 -0.68 -0.45 19.04
CA SER A 50 0.28 0.25 18.17
C SER A 50 -0.04 1.74 18.08
N ILE A 51 0.49 2.53 19.02
CA ILE A 51 0.28 3.97 19.11
C ILE A 51 1.56 4.70 18.67
N LEU A 52 1.45 5.59 17.69
CA LEU A 52 2.55 6.46 17.27
C LEU A 52 2.90 7.49 18.34
N LYS A 53 4.18 7.70 18.59
CA LYS A 53 4.66 8.86 19.37
C LYS A 53 4.30 10.13 18.61
N LYS A 54 4.11 11.26 19.35
CA LYS A 54 3.65 12.54 18.81
C LYS A 54 4.42 13.00 17.57
N ASP A 55 5.75 12.88 17.58
CA ASP A 55 6.58 13.34 16.46
C ASP A 55 6.37 12.46 15.21
N LEU A 56 6.27 11.14 15.42
CA LEU A 56 5.98 10.20 14.33
C LEU A 56 4.57 10.38 13.79
N PHE A 57 3.60 10.67 14.65
CA PHE A 57 2.24 10.97 14.22
C PHE A 57 2.15 12.27 13.40
N ASN A 58 2.88 13.31 13.81
CA ASN A 58 2.97 14.54 13.03
C ASN A 58 3.63 14.32 11.66
N ALA A 59 4.69 13.50 11.62
CA ALA A 59 5.32 13.10 10.37
C ALA A 59 4.36 12.31 9.47
N GLN A 60 3.55 11.40 10.05
CA GLN A 60 2.52 10.64 9.32
C GLN A 60 1.43 11.58 8.76
N LYS A 61 0.92 12.52 9.54
CA LYS A 61 -0.01 13.55 9.04
C LYS A 61 0.59 14.38 7.91
N LYS A 62 1.87 14.75 8.01
CA LYS A 62 2.56 15.51 6.95
C LYS A 62 2.73 14.67 5.68
N LYS A 63 3.07 13.38 5.80
CA LYS A 63 3.13 12.44 4.67
C LYS A 63 1.80 12.36 3.92
N HIS A 64 0.68 12.42 4.64
CA HIS A 64 -0.68 12.33 4.10
C HIS A 64 -1.40 13.68 4.03
N SER A 65 -0.65 14.82 3.98
CA SER A 65 -1.23 16.17 4.04
C SER A 65 -2.26 16.41 2.92
N LEU A 66 -1.95 16.02 1.67
CA LEU A 66 -2.88 16.18 0.56
C LEU A 66 -4.21 15.42 0.80
N PHE A 67 -4.11 14.18 1.27
CA PHE A 67 -5.29 13.39 1.59
C PHE A 67 -6.12 14.07 2.69
N LEU A 68 -5.46 14.55 3.74
CA LEU A 68 -6.13 15.27 4.82
C LEU A 68 -6.74 16.59 4.37
N ASP A 69 -6.04 17.39 3.55
CA ASP A 69 -6.55 18.67 3.03
C ASP A 69 -7.86 18.48 2.25
N ILE A 70 -7.97 17.38 1.49
CA ILE A 70 -9.16 17.07 0.71
C ILE A 70 -10.24 16.41 1.58
N ALA A 71 -9.89 15.47 2.45
CA ALA A 71 -10.87 14.65 3.17
C ALA A 71 -11.42 15.27 4.46
N LEU A 72 -10.66 16.16 5.16
CA LEU A 72 -11.08 16.78 6.40
C LEU A 72 -12.39 17.60 6.28
N PRO A 73 -12.63 18.38 5.21
CA PRO A 73 -13.92 19.07 5.05
C PRO A 73 -15.10 18.10 5.03
N TYR A 74 -14.96 16.94 4.40
CA TYR A 74 -15.98 15.89 4.35
C TYR A 74 -16.20 15.28 5.74
N LEU A 75 -15.12 14.95 6.45
CA LEU A 75 -15.19 14.46 7.83
C LEU A 75 -15.96 15.44 8.72
N HIS A 76 -15.64 16.73 8.67
CA HIS A 76 -16.30 17.75 9.47
C HIS A 76 -17.76 17.95 9.10
N ASN A 77 -18.11 17.88 7.82
CA ASN A 77 -19.52 17.97 7.37
C ASN A 77 -20.33 16.80 7.89
N ILE A 78 -19.85 15.57 7.69
CA ILE A 78 -20.53 14.36 8.19
C ILE A 78 -20.61 14.38 9.71
N SER A 79 -19.57 14.79 10.41
CA SER A 79 -19.54 14.79 11.88
C SER A 79 -20.65 15.64 12.51
N ARG A 80 -21.13 16.69 11.84
CA ARG A 80 -22.24 17.51 12.32
C ARG A 80 -23.55 16.70 12.39
N GLU A 81 -23.82 15.94 11.34
CA GLU A 81 -25.01 15.08 11.26
C GLU A 81 -24.91 13.89 12.22
N LEU A 82 -23.67 13.37 12.43
CA LEU A 82 -23.43 12.22 13.29
C LEU A 82 -23.53 12.51 14.79
N LYS A 83 -23.46 13.80 15.21
CA LYS A 83 -23.54 14.17 16.63
C LYS A 83 -24.85 13.75 17.28
N GLU A 84 -25.97 13.97 16.59
CA GLU A 84 -27.30 13.63 17.08
C GLU A 84 -27.55 12.12 17.07
N SER A 85 -26.88 11.40 16.17
CA SER A 85 -27.01 9.96 16.01
C SER A 85 -26.05 9.14 16.92
N GLU A 86 -25.34 9.79 17.82
CA GLU A 86 -24.33 9.17 18.71
C GLU A 86 -23.27 8.36 17.93
N MET A 87 -22.87 8.85 16.76
CA MET A 87 -21.85 8.25 15.90
C MET A 87 -20.60 9.10 15.83
N MET A 88 -19.52 8.51 15.34
CA MET A 88 -18.28 9.20 14.97
C MET A 88 -17.84 8.76 13.58
N ALA A 89 -17.06 9.61 12.92
CA ALA A 89 -16.38 9.31 11.69
C ALA A 89 -14.86 9.48 11.84
N LEU A 90 -14.11 8.68 11.13
CA LEU A 90 -12.65 8.66 11.17
C LEU A 90 -12.08 8.69 9.74
N LEU A 91 -10.94 9.36 9.59
CA LEU A 91 -10.06 9.23 8.42
C LEU A 91 -8.85 8.40 8.80
N ILE A 92 -8.55 7.39 7.99
CA ILE A 92 -7.48 6.43 8.22
C ILE A 92 -6.59 6.42 6.97
N ASP A 93 -5.28 6.31 7.13
CA ASP A 93 -4.36 6.14 6.01
C ASP A 93 -4.32 4.70 5.47
N ALA A 94 -3.60 4.50 4.37
CA ALA A 94 -3.44 3.19 3.76
C ALA A 94 -2.64 2.19 4.63
N ASP A 95 -1.91 2.67 5.64
CA ASP A 95 -1.17 1.85 6.59
C ASP A 95 -2.04 1.44 7.80
N GLY A 96 -3.28 1.96 7.91
CA GLY A 96 -4.26 1.66 8.95
C GLY A 96 -4.19 2.56 10.19
N TYR A 97 -3.43 3.66 10.14
CA TYR A 97 -3.40 4.64 11.24
C TYR A 97 -4.56 5.61 11.17
N VAL A 98 -5.22 5.84 12.30
CA VAL A 98 -6.24 6.89 12.43
C VAL A 98 -5.57 8.25 12.37
N LEU A 99 -5.86 9.02 11.32
CA LEU A 99 -5.28 10.35 11.09
C LEU A 99 -6.12 11.46 11.72
N SER A 100 -7.44 11.32 11.68
CA SER A 100 -8.37 12.30 12.26
C SER A 100 -9.69 11.64 12.61
N MET A 101 -10.39 12.17 13.61
CA MET A 101 -11.69 11.68 14.02
C MET A 101 -12.58 12.82 14.51
N ALA A 102 -13.89 12.71 14.25
CA ALA A 102 -14.88 13.70 14.66
C ALA A 102 -16.26 13.05 14.86
N GLY A 103 -17.12 13.60 15.70
CA GLY A 103 -18.46 13.08 15.91
C GLY A 103 -19.03 13.37 17.29
N CYS A 104 -19.90 12.52 17.79
CA CYS A 104 -20.51 12.65 19.10
C CYS A 104 -19.49 12.52 20.22
N ARG A 105 -19.49 13.47 21.14
CA ARG A 105 -18.56 13.50 22.28
C ARG A 105 -18.59 12.21 23.11
N ARG A 106 -19.78 11.70 23.39
CA ARG A 106 -19.96 10.45 24.15
C ARG A 106 -19.30 9.26 23.45
N THR A 107 -19.50 9.13 22.16
CA THR A 107 -18.90 8.05 21.35
C THR A 107 -17.38 8.17 21.29
N LEU A 108 -16.86 9.39 21.16
CA LEU A 108 -15.41 9.66 21.20
C LEU A 108 -14.79 9.31 22.57
N GLU A 109 -15.49 9.54 23.68
CA GLU A 109 -15.02 9.16 25.01
C GLU A 109 -15.02 7.62 25.19
N GLU A 110 -16.02 6.91 24.67
CA GLU A 110 -16.03 5.44 24.67
C GLU A 110 -14.89 4.87 23.79
N ALA A 111 -14.61 5.47 22.65
CA ALA A 111 -13.51 5.07 21.78
C ALA A 111 -12.13 5.18 22.47
N LYS A 112 -11.91 6.18 23.30
CA LYS A 112 -10.67 6.34 24.09
C LYS A 112 -10.41 5.15 25.01
N LYS A 113 -11.45 4.52 25.55
CA LYS A 113 -11.31 3.38 26.49
C LYS A 113 -10.63 2.18 25.85
N ILE A 114 -10.80 2.02 24.54
CA ILE A 114 -10.18 0.94 23.76
C ILE A 114 -9.02 1.41 22.90
N ASN A 115 -8.47 2.61 23.13
CA ASN A 115 -7.46 3.27 22.30
C ASN A 115 -7.87 3.42 20.82
N PHE A 116 -9.17 3.56 20.53
CA PHE A 116 -9.64 3.88 19.19
C PHE A 116 -9.56 5.40 19.00
N VAL A 117 -8.32 5.88 18.83
CA VAL A 117 -7.95 7.29 18.80
C VAL A 117 -6.93 7.60 17.72
N GLU A 118 -6.70 8.89 17.44
CA GLU A 118 -5.69 9.35 16.48
C GLU A 118 -4.30 8.77 16.81
N GLY A 119 -3.57 8.37 15.78
CA GLY A 119 -2.23 7.80 15.89
C GLY A 119 -2.18 6.31 16.21
N VAL A 120 -3.32 5.64 16.40
CA VAL A 120 -3.39 4.21 16.65
C VAL A 120 -3.66 3.45 15.35
N ARG A 121 -3.02 2.29 15.20
CA ARG A 121 -3.13 1.44 14.02
C ARG A 121 -4.20 0.37 14.22
N TRP A 122 -5.14 0.28 13.27
CA TRP A 122 -6.31 -0.61 13.32
C TRP A 122 -6.34 -1.61 12.14
N THR A 123 -5.23 -2.28 11.86
CA THR A 123 -5.18 -3.36 10.87
C THR A 123 -5.64 -4.70 11.44
N GLU A 124 -5.95 -5.68 10.58
CA GLU A 124 -6.28 -7.05 11.02
C GLU A 124 -5.14 -7.70 11.81
N THR A 125 -3.88 -7.37 11.50
CA THR A 125 -2.71 -7.90 12.22
C THR A 125 -2.56 -7.35 13.63
N GLU A 126 -3.05 -6.13 13.88
CA GLU A 126 -2.93 -5.46 15.18
C GLU A 126 -4.10 -5.80 16.12
N VAL A 127 -5.32 -5.73 15.61
CA VAL A 127 -6.52 -5.85 16.45
C VAL A 127 -7.51 -6.90 15.96
N GLY A 128 -7.15 -7.68 14.95
CA GLY A 128 -8.03 -8.67 14.34
C GLY A 128 -9.10 -8.04 13.44
N THR A 129 -10.10 -8.85 13.09
CA THR A 129 -11.22 -8.42 12.25
C THR A 129 -11.88 -7.17 12.80
N ASN A 130 -11.85 -6.11 12.04
CA ASN A 130 -12.52 -4.83 12.27
C ASN A 130 -12.78 -4.16 10.92
N ALA A 131 -13.69 -3.18 10.85
CA ALA A 131 -14.09 -2.62 9.56
C ALA A 131 -12.92 -1.99 8.80
N ILE A 132 -12.02 -1.27 9.50
CA ILE A 132 -10.85 -0.60 8.91
C ILE A 132 -9.89 -1.64 8.33
N GLY A 133 -9.40 -2.56 9.18
CA GLY A 133 -8.42 -3.58 8.77
C GLY A 133 -8.95 -4.50 7.68
N THR A 134 -10.22 -4.91 7.80
CA THR A 134 -10.84 -5.77 6.79
C THR A 134 -11.06 -5.03 5.46
N ALA A 135 -11.50 -3.75 5.48
CA ALA A 135 -11.63 -2.96 4.25
C ALA A 135 -10.30 -2.73 3.55
N LEU A 136 -9.20 -2.54 4.30
CA LEU A 136 -7.83 -2.46 3.74
C LEU A 136 -7.42 -3.77 3.05
N GLU A 137 -7.68 -4.91 3.71
CA GLU A 137 -7.26 -6.23 3.23
C GLU A 137 -8.01 -6.66 1.97
N ILE A 138 -9.35 -6.42 1.92
CA ILE A 138 -10.18 -6.83 0.77
C ILE A 138 -10.33 -5.74 -0.28
N GLY A 139 -9.98 -4.50 0.04
CA GLY A 139 -10.15 -3.37 -0.86
C GLY A 139 -11.61 -2.97 -1.13
N GLU A 140 -12.56 -3.35 -0.29
CA GLU A 140 -13.99 -3.08 -0.48
C GLU A 140 -14.61 -2.51 0.81
N ALA A 141 -15.73 -1.78 0.64
CA ALA A 141 -16.49 -1.30 1.77
C ALA A 141 -17.11 -2.45 2.56
N VAL A 142 -16.99 -2.40 3.89
CA VAL A 142 -17.44 -3.47 4.77
C VAL A 142 -18.00 -2.92 6.09
N THR A 143 -18.98 -3.62 6.64
CA THR A 143 -19.49 -3.43 8.00
C THR A 143 -19.09 -4.62 8.85
N ILE A 144 -18.58 -4.36 10.06
CA ILE A 144 -18.32 -5.35 11.10
C ILE A 144 -19.10 -4.95 12.34
N HIS A 145 -19.89 -5.87 12.87
CA HIS A 145 -20.85 -5.59 13.93
C HIS A 145 -20.66 -6.49 15.17
N GLY A 146 -20.52 -5.86 16.32
CA GLY A 146 -20.51 -6.58 17.60
C GLY A 146 -19.46 -7.69 17.63
N THR A 147 -19.89 -8.91 17.92
CA THR A 147 -19.03 -10.10 18.01
C THR A 147 -18.56 -10.66 16.65
N GLU A 148 -18.82 -10.00 15.55
CA GLU A 148 -18.12 -10.22 14.28
C GLU A 148 -16.67 -9.71 14.35
N HIS A 149 -16.39 -8.72 15.21
CA HIS A 149 -15.03 -8.31 15.51
C HIS A 149 -14.26 -9.48 16.16
N PHE A 150 -12.98 -9.61 15.78
CA PHE A 150 -12.15 -10.69 16.30
C PHE A 150 -11.72 -10.44 17.74
N SER A 151 -11.38 -9.22 18.12
CA SER A 151 -10.96 -8.86 19.47
C SER A 151 -12.12 -8.40 20.35
N VAL A 152 -12.12 -8.81 21.61
CA VAL A 152 -13.13 -8.44 22.61
C VAL A 152 -13.27 -6.93 22.81
N ALA A 153 -12.18 -6.16 22.63
CA ALA A 153 -12.20 -4.70 22.68
C ALA A 153 -13.31 -4.08 21.83
N SER A 154 -13.56 -4.65 20.65
CA SER A 154 -14.49 -4.10 19.66
C SER A 154 -15.89 -4.74 19.69
N HIS A 155 -16.17 -5.68 20.60
CA HIS A 155 -17.47 -6.39 20.65
C HIS A 155 -18.67 -5.47 20.93
N HIS A 156 -18.44 -4.29 21.50
CA HIS A 156 -19.49 -3.28 21.73
C HIS A 156 -19.62 -2.25 20.61
N TRP A 157 -18.88 -2.44 19.51
CA TRP A 157 -18.84 -1.50 18.40
C TRP A 157 -19.53 -2.04 17.16
N SER A 158 -20.08 -1.11 16.38
CA SER A 158 -20.53 -1.33 14.99
C SER A 158 -19.81 -0.33 14.12
N CYS A 159 -19.03 -0.83 13.17
CA CYS A 159 -18.12 -0.05 12.34
C CYS A 159 -18.39 -0.32 10.87
N SER A 160 -18.34 0.72 10.04
CA SER A 160 -18.50 0.62 8.59
C SER A 160 -17.41 1.45 7.92
N ALA A 161 -16.49 0.79 7.24
CA ALA A 161 -15.37 1.43 6.57
C ALA A 161 -15.48 1.30 5.05
N ALA A 162 -15.09 2.35 4.34
CA ALA A 162 -15.02 2.39 2.88
C ALA A 162 -13.66 2.91 2.44
N PRO A 163 -12.95 2.21 1.53
CA PRO A 163 -11.69 2.67 0.97
C PRO A 163 -11.89 3.87 0.06
N ILE A 164 -10.92 4.78 0.08
CA ILE A 164 -10.82 5.97 -0.77
C ILE A 164 -9.64 5.75 -1.70
N ARG A 165 -9.88 5.84 -3.01
CA ARG A 165 -8.90 5.54 -4.04
C ARG A 165 -8.50 6.76 -4.84
N ASP A 166 -7.30 6.72 -5.37
CA ASP A 166 -6.89 7.65 -6.43
C ASP A 166 -7.36 7.19 -7.82
N GLU A 167 -7.04 7.97 -8.85
CA GLU A 167 -7.41 7.67 -10.24
C GLU A 167 -6.78 6.37 -10.80
N ASP A 168 -5.70 5.89 -10.20
CA ASP A 168 -5.03 4.65 -10.58
C ASP A 168 -5.61 3.44 -9.81
N GLY A 169 -6.62 3.67 -8.96
CA GLY A 169 -7.27 2.65 -8.12
C GLY A 169 -6.50 2.29 -6.85
N THR A 170 -5.41 3.02 -6.54
CA THR A 170 -4.61 2.80 -5.33
C THR A 170 -5.36 3.35 -4.11
N VAL A 171 -5.43 2.57 -3.05
CA VAL A 171 -6.05 3.01 -1.79
C VAL A 171 -5.17 4.08 -1.15
N MET A 172 -5.69 5.30 -1.03
CA MET A 172 -5.05 6.43 -0.35
C MET A 172 -5.31 6.41 1.16
N GLY A 173 -6.44 5.87 1.56
CA GLY A 173 -6.92 5.79 2.92
C GLY A 173 -8.34 5.27 2.97
N LEU A 174 -8.99 5.43 4.12
CA LEU A 174 -10.39 5.03 4.32
C LEU A 174 -11.14 6.10 5.10
N ILE A 175 -12.46 6.07 4.96
CA ILE A 175 -13.38 6.68 5.90
C ILE A 175 -14.13 5.59 6.66
N ASP A 176 -14.20 5.69 7.97
CA ASP A 176 -14.95 4.78 8.84
C ASP A 176 -16.03 5.56 9.60
N ILE A 177 -17.21 4.96 9.72
CA ILE A 177 -18.30 5.44 10.57
C ILE A 177 -18.56 4.38 11.63
N SER A 178 -18.44 4.79 12.89
CA SER A 178 -18.49 3.90 14.04
C SER A 178 -19.44 4.42 15.12
N CYS A 179 -20.10 3.47 15.79
CA CYS A 179 -20.93 3.73 16.97
C CYS A 179 -20.95 2.52 17.89
N LEU A 180 -21.54 2.67 19.07
CA LEU A 180 -21.84 1.52 19.91
C LEU A 180 -22.95 0.66 19.27
N THR A 181 -22.97 -0.63 19.54
CA THR A 181 -23.88 -1.62 18.91
C THR A 181 -25.36 -1.31 19.12
N ASP A 182 -25.73 -0.68 20.23
CA ASP A 182 -27.11 -0.26 20.54
C ASP A 182 -27.58 0.96 19.73
N ARG A 183 -26.62 1.67 19.09
CA ARG A 183 -26.85 2.84 18.24
C ARG A 183 -26.65 2.57 16.75
N ARG A 184 -26.51 1.30 16.37
CA ARG A 184 -26.32 0.89 14.97
C ARG A 184 -27.44 1.42 14.08
N HIS A 185 -27.04 1.98 12.95
CA HIS A 185 -27.95 2.43 11.90
C HIS A 185 -27.73 1.65 10.59
N PRO A 186 -28.77 1.21 9.88
CA PRO A 186 -28.65 0.42 8.65
C PRO A 186 -27.87 1.12 7.53
N PHE A 187 -27.85 2.46 7.51
CA PHE A 187 -27.25 3.25 6.44
C PHE A 187 -25.77 3.58 6.66
N MET A 188 -25.12 3.12 7.73
CA MET A 188 -23.72 3.45 8.04
C MET A 188 -22.78 3.12 6.90
N LEU A 189 -22.91 1.92 6.30
CA LEU A 189 -22.09 1.52 5.15
C LEU A 189 -22.34 2.41 3.92
N GLY A 190 -23.59 2.72 3.63
CA GLY A 190 -23.96 3.63 2.54
C GLY A 190 -23.38 5.04 2.75
N MET A 191 -23.40 5.55 3.98
CA MET A 191 -22.82 6.83 4.33
C MET A 191 -21.30 6.83 4.15
N ALA A 192 -20.60 5.80 4.65
CA ALA A 192 -19.17 5.67 4.47
C ALA A 192 -18.77 5.57 2.99
N ALA A 193 -19.48 4.73 2.21
CA ALA A 193 -19.22 4.57 0.78
C ALA A 193 -19.50 5.87 0.00
N THR A 194 -20.60 6.57 0.29
CA THR A 194 -20.91 7.84 -0.37
C THR A 194 -19.89 8.90 -0.06
N ALA A 195 -19.42 8.99 1.19
CA ALA A 195 -18.38 9.90 1.59
C ALA A 195 -17.04 9.56 0.91
N ALA A 196 -16.67 8.28 0.84
CA ALA A 196 -15.48 7.83 0.14
C ALA A 196 -15.51 8.25 -1.34
N HIS A 197 -16.60 8.00 -2.05
CA HIS A 197 -16.76 8.42 -3.45
C HIS A 197 -16.73 9.93 -3.64
N ALA A 198 -17.29 10.70 -2.71
CA ALA A 198 -17.22 12.15 -2.77
C ALA A 198 -15.77 12.66 -2.62
N ILE A 199 -14.99 12.06 -1.71
CA ILE A 199 -13.57 12.37 -1.53
C ILE A 199 -12.76 11.94 -2.77
N GLU A 200 -12.98 10.74 -3.31
CA GLU A 200 -12.34 10.25 -4.55
C GLU A 200 -12.56 11.21 -5.72
N ARG A 201 -13.79 11.70 -5.87
CA ARG A 201 -14.12 12.70 -6.90
C ARG A 201 -13.34 14.00 -6.71
N GLU A 202 -13.20 14.49 -5.48
CA GLU A 202 -12.45 15.70 -5.19
C GLU A 202 -10.95 15.50 -5.42
N VAL A 203 -10.40 14.33 -5.08
CA VAL A 203 -9.03 13.94 -5.42
C VAL A 203 -8.80 13.99 -6.92
N SER A 204 -9.74 13.45 -7.71
CA SER A 204 -9.66 13.48 -9.17
C SER A 204 -9.70 14.91 -9.72
N VAL A 205 -10.62 15.74 -9.23
CA VAL A 205 -10.68 17.18 -9.64
C VAL A 205 -9.38 17.91 -9.32
N TYR A 206 -8.84 17.67 -8.12
CA TYR A 206 -7.59 18.25 -7.69
C TYR A 206 -6.41 17.81 -8.58
N THR A 207 -6.29 16.52 -8.87
CA THR A 207 -5.24 15.95 -9.71
C THR A 207 -5.31 16.53 -11.13
N LYS A 208 -6.49 16.56 -11.76
CA LYS A 208 -6.69 17.12 -13.09
C LYS A 208 -6.37 18.60 -13.17
N LYS A 209 -6.73 19.37 -12.13
CA LYS A 209 -6.40 20.79 -12.06
C LYS A 209 -4.89 21.02 -11.99
N ASN A 210 -4.17 20.23 -11.19
CA ASN A 210 -2.72 20.31 -11.10
C ASN A 210 -2.05 19.91 -12.41
N GLU A 211 -2.55 18.86 -13.07
CA GLU A 211 -2.04 18.43 -14.38
C GLU A 211 -2.29 19.51 -15.46
N ALA A 212 -3.46 20.14 -15.45
CA ALA A 212 -3.76 21.25 -16.38
C ALA A 212 -2.83 22.46 -16.13
N GLU A 213 -2.59 22.84 -14.87
CA GLU A 213 -1.64 23.90 -14.52
C GLU A 213 -0.22 23.52 -14.95
N LEU A 214 0.21 22.29 -14.67
CA LEU A 214 1.51 21.75 -15.07
C LEU A 214 1.71 21.79 -16.60
N ILE A 215 0.70 21.39 -17.38
CA ILE A 215 0.71 21.44 -18.84
C ILE A 215 0.79 22.88 -19.33
N SER A 216 0.04 23.81 -18.71
CA SER A 216 0.03 25.22 -19.12
C SER A 216 1.40 25.88 -19.01
N HIS A 217 2.19 25.52 -17.99
CA HIS A 217 3.59 25.98 -17.86
C HIS A 217 4.53 25.46 -18.96
N CYS A 218 4.13 24.46 -19.71
CA CYS A 218 4.96 23.79 -20.70
C CYS A 218 4.42 23.91 -22.12
N LEU A 219 3.34 24.65 -22.36
CA LEU A 219 2.66 24.72 -23.66
C LEU A 219 3.61 25.06 -24.84
N GLU A 220 4.45 26.08 -24.71
CA GLU A 220 5.40 26.48 -25.73
C GLU A 220 6.40 25.37 -26.09
N LYS A 221 6.78 24.56 -25.09
CA LYS A 221 7.71 23.45 -25.29
C LYS A 221 7.02 22.21 -25.88
N ILE A 222 5.71 22.02 -25.64
CA ILE A 222 4.95 20.85 -26.12
C ILE A 222 4.88 20.82 -27.64
N ASP A 223 4.82 21.99 -28.29
CA ASP A 223 4.78 22.14 -29.75
C ASP A 223 6.16 22.32 -30.37
N SER A 224 7.24 22.26 -29.57
CA SER A 224 8.60 22.33 -30.07
C SER A 224 9.06 21.00 -30.68
N ASP A 225 10.07 21.08 -31.57
CA ASP A 225 10.73 19.90 -32.16
C ASP A 225 11.73 19.22 -31.20
N GLN A 226 11.89 19.74 -29.99
CA GLN A 226 12.73 19.11 -28.96
C GLN A 226 12.00 17.95 -28.31
N SER A 227 12.71 16.83 -28.13
CA SER A 227 12.16 15.67 -27.42
C SER A 227 12.07 15.93 -25.91
N PHE A 228 10.86 16.11 -25.39
CA PHE A 228 10.67 16.30 -23.97
C PHE A 228 9.31 15.76 -23.50
N ILE A 229 9.23 15.48 -22.19
CA ILE A 229 8.01 15.07 -21.52
C ILE A 229 7.74 15.95 -20.28
N VAL A 230 6.49 15.97 -19.88
CA VAL A 230 6.04 16.51 -18.60
C VAL A 230 5.43 15.36 -17.80
N CYS A 231 5.86 15.17 -16.58
CA CYS A 231 5.32 14.16 -15.68
C CYS A 231 4.86 14.79 -14.36
N ASN A 232 3.82 14.23 -13.77
CA ASN A 232 3.33 14.62 -12.44
C ASN A 232 4.26 14.10 -11.33
N GLU A 233 3.94 14.35 -10.06
CA GLU A 233 4.74 13.92 -8.91
C GLU A 233 4.86 12.39 -8.79
N LYS A 234 3.92 11.62 -9.35
CA LYS A 234 3.96 10.16 -9.44
C LYS A 234 4.75 9.64 -10.65
N GLU A 235 5.48 10.53 -11.34
CA GLU A 235 6.24 10.23 -12.55
C GLU A 235 5.40 9.71 -13.73
N LYS A 236 4.06 9.90 -13.70
CA LYS A 236 3.16 9.59 -14.81
C LYS A 236 3.26 10.70 -15.86
N ILE A 237 3.41 10.32 -17.12
CA ILE A 237 3.54 11.28 -18.22
C ILE A 237 2.18 11.92 -18.51
N VAL A 238 2.07 13.24 -18.32
CA VAL A 238 0.85 14.03 -18.53
C VAL A 238 0.87 14.80 -19.83
N ALA A 239 2.07 15.12 -20.34
CA ALA A 239 2.24 15.72 -21.67
C ALA A 239 3.57 15.28 -22.30
N ALA A 240 3.63 15.30 -23.62
CA ALA A 240 4.82 14.97 -24.39
C ALA A 240 4.90 15.85 -25.63
N SER A 241 6.12 16.22 -26.04
CA SER A 241 6.37 16.95 -27.25
C SER A 241 6.05 16.14 -28.52
N ARG A 242 5.93 16.79 -29.65
CA ARG A 242 5.59 16.16 -30.92
C ARG A 242 6.50 14.97 -31.26
N PRO A 243 7.85 15.05 -31.21
CA PRO A 243 8.70 13.90 -31.53
C PRO A 243 8.46 12.68 -30.60
N VAL A 244 8.17 12.93 -29.35
CA VAL A 244 7.88 11.85 -28.39
C VAL A 244 6.53 11.18 -28.69
N ARG A 245 5.49 11.98 -29.03
CA ARG A 245 4.16 11.47 -29.39
C ARG A 245 4.17 10.65 -30.68
N GLU A 246 4.96 11.06 -31.66
CA GLU A 246 5.13 10.34 -32.93
C GLU A 246 5.87 9.01 -32.74
N ARG A 247 6.86 9.00 -31.84
CA ARG A 247 7.67 7.82 -31.56
C ARG A 247 6.97 6.79 -30.65
N PHE A 248 6.19 7.26 -29.67
CA PHE A 248 5.54 6.43 -28.65
C PHE A 248 4.03 6.67 -28.65
N SER A 249 3.29 5.88 -29.43
CA SER A 249 1.83 6.03 -29.55
C SER A 249 1.08 5.82 -28.22
N ASP A 250 1.68 5.07 -27.30
CA ASP A 250 1.15 4.70 -25.98
C ASP A 250 1.63 5.61 -24.84
N TRP A 251 2.30 6.73 -25.13
CA TRP A 251 2.92 7.63 -24.14
C TRP A 251 2.01 8.04 -22.98
N ARG A 252 0.69 8.19 -23.22
CA ARG A 252 -0.30 8.55 -22.18
C ARG A 252 -0.49 7.49 -21.09
N ARG A 253 -0.07 6.26 -21.36
CA ARG A 253 -0.13 5.13 -20.41
C ARG A 253 1.21 4.85 -19.75
N MET A 254 2.23 5.59 -20.14
CA MET A 254 3.61 5.40 -19.68
C MET A 254 3.92 6.26 -18.46
N ASN A 255 4.85 5.78 -17.68
CA ASN A 255 5.59 6.58 -16.71
C ASN A 255 7.01 6.86 -17.23
N VAL A 256 7.74 7.69 -16.51
CA VAL A 256 9.10 8.08 -16.89
C VAL A 256 10.05 6.88 -17.03
N ASN A 257 9.90 5.86 -16.16
CA ASN A 257 10.75 4.67 -16.20
C ASN A 257 10.51 3.83 -17.46
N ASP A 258 9.27 3.76 -17.95
CA ASP A 258 8.96 3.04 -19.19
C ASP A 258 9.72 3.61 -20.39
N LEU A 259 9.91 4.94 -20.43
CA LEU A 259 10.73 5.58 -21.47
C LEU A 259 12.21 5.24 -21.32
N TYR A 260 12.73 5.21 -20.10
CA TYR A 260 14.12 4.84 -19.85
C TYR A 260 14.40 3.38 -20.26
N GLU A 261 13.47 2.49 -20.00
CA GLU A 261 13.55 1.09 -20.44
C GLU A 261 13.55 0.95 -21.97
N ARG A 262 12.89 1.90 -22.69
CA ARG A 262 12.87 1.93 -24.15
C ARG A 262 14.10 2.66 -24.78
N GLY A 263 15.12 2.94 -23.97
CA GLY A 263 16.39 3.48 -24.45
C GLY A 263 16.41 5.00 -24.67
N VAL A 264 15.55 5.72 -23.96
CA VAL A 264 15.57 7.19 -23.93
C VAL A 264 16.12 7.64 -22.57
N ALA A 265 17.04 8.60 -22.54
CA ALA A 265 17.58 9.16 -21.30
C ALA A 265 17.03 10.56 -21.03
N GLY A 266 16.74 10.87 -19.78
CA GLY A 266 16.46 12.22 -19.33
C GLY A 266 17.76 13.00 -19.12
N VAL A 267 17.99 14.03 -19.90
CA VAL A 267 19.24 14.83 -19.85
C VAL A 267 19.11 16.07 -18.98
N HIS A 268 17.93 16.67 -18.92
CA HIS A 268 17.68 17.85 -18.10
C HIS A 268 16.31 17.71 -17.42
N LYS A 269 16.28 17.84 -16.09
CA LYS A 269 15.07 17.76 -15.29
C LYS A 269 14.83 19.10 -14.60
N GLN A 270 13.65 19.68 -14.80
CA GLN A 270 13.22 20.91 -14.15
C GLN A 270 11.94 20.66 -13.38
N THR A 271 11.94 20.91 -12.05
CA THR A 271 10.72 20.87 -11.25
C THR A 271 9.88 22.10 -11.54
N ILE A 272 8.59 21.90 -11.72
CA ILE A 272 7.59 22.94 -11.96
C ILE A 272 6.75 23.08 -10.69
N PHE A 273 6.58 24.32 -10.27
CA PHE A 273 5.85 24.66 -9.04
C PHE A 273 4.56 25.39 -9.39
N SER A 274 3.53 25.21 -8.56
CA SER A 274 2.28 25.95 -8.66
C SER A 274 2.52 27.43 -8.40
N ALA A 275 1.95 28.27 -9.25
CA ALA A 275 2.00 29.73 -9.08
C ALA A 275 1.20 30.23 -7.85
N LYS A 276 0.28 29.40 -7.33
CA LYS A 276 -0.61 29.80 -6.21
C LYS A 276 0.03 29.62 -4.84
N ASP A 277 0.72 28.53 -4.63
CA ASP A 277 1.15 28.08 -3.30
C ASP A 277 2.58 27.54 -3.26
N GLY A 278 3.29 27.57 -4.40
CA GLY A 278 4.69 27.15 -4.50
C GLY A 278 4.91 25.65 -4.32
N ARG A 279 3.85 24.84 -4.34
CA ARG A 279 3.99 23.36 -4.28
C ARG A 279 4.54 22.83 -5.60
N PRO A 280 5.33 21.74 -5.58
CA PRO A 280 5.73 21.06 -6.80
C PRO A 280 4.48 20.47 -7.47
N LEU A 281 4.34 20.65 -8.76
CA LEU A 281 3.29 20.05 -9.59
C LEU A 281 3.79 18.81 -10.33
N GLY A 282 5.09 18.77 -10.62
CA GLY A 282 5.72 17.74 -11.41
C GLY A 282 7.05 18.18 -11.99
N LYS A 283 7.46 17.51 -13.06
CA LYS A 283 8.76 17.76 -13.72
C LYS A 283 8.60 17.86 -15.23
N SER A 284 9.36 18.77 -15.83
CA SER A 284 9.66 18.77 -17.26
C SER A 284 11.01 18.09 -17.46
N ILE A 285 11.10 17.13 -18.37
CA ILE A 285 12.29 16.32 -18.61
C ILE A 285 12.61 16.39 -20.11
N ALA A 286 13.76 17.00 -20.44
CA ALA A 286 14.29 16.92 -21.78
C ALA A 286 14.88 15.53 -22.02
N LEU A 287 14.59 14.95 -23.17
CA LEU A 287 14.98 13.59 -23.52
C LEU A 287 16.07 13.64 -24.60
N ALA A 288 17.08 12.79 -24.46
CA ALA A 288 18.03 12.48 -25.50
C ALA A 288 17.96 11.01 -25.86
N GLU A 289 18.20 10.70 -27.12
CA GLU A 289 18.47 9.34 -27.52
C GLU A 289 19.79 8.90 -26.89
N VAL A 290 19.77 7.78 -26.21
CA VAL A 290 21.01 7.09 -25.90
C VAL A 290 21.52 6.59 -27.24
N SER A 291 22.41 7.40 -27.87
CA SER A 291 23.09 7.02 -29.13
C SER A 291 23.72 5.65 -28.86
N ARG A 292 23.22 4.64 -29.55
CA ARG A 292 23.87 3.32 -29.61
C ARG A 292 25.14 3.45 -30.43
N ASN A 293 26.13 4.19 -29.90
CA ASN A 293 27.48 4.08 -30.44
C ASN A 293 27.95 2.63 -30.26
N LYS A 294 28.23 2.00 -31.38
CA LYS A 294 28.62 0.57 -31.53
C LYS A 294 29.94 0.19 -30.87
N THR A 295 30.41 0.89 -29.85
CA THR A 295 31.71 0.66 -29.20
C THR A 295 31.72 0.89 -27.69
N ALA A 296 30.67 0.48 -26.99
CA ALA A 296 30.78 0.09 -25.58
C ALA A 296 29.86 -1.09 -25.37
N PRO A 297 30.26 -2.17 -24.72
CA PRO A 297 29.36 -3.26 -24.42
C PRO A 297 28.28 -2.73 -23.50
N SER A 298 27.04 -2.66 -23.99
CA SER A 298 25.87 -2.31 -23.21
C SER A 298 25.72 -3.37 -22.10
N LEU A 299 26.14 -2.99 -20.89
CA LEU A 299 26.08 -3.81 -19.67
C LEU A 299 24.66 -3.90 -19.07
N VAL A 300 23.62 -3.65 -19.85
CA VAL A 300 22.26 -3.97 -19.43
C VAL A 300 21.97 -5.36 -19.94
N SER A 301 22.40 -6.34 -19.19
CA SER A 301 21.95 -7.73 -19.39
C SER A 301 20.44 -7.72 -19.23
N ARG A 302 19.74 -8.14 -20.29
CA ARG A 302 18.28 -8.32 -20.29
C ARG A 302 17.96 -9.25 -19.12
N PHE A 303 17.26 -8.75 -18.10
CA PHE A 303 16.82 -9.60 -17.00
C PHE A 303 15.89 -10.67 -17.57
N ILE A 304 16.30 -11.93 -17.46
CA ILE A 304 15.54 -13.09 -17.90
C ILE A 304 15.28 -13.94 -16.67
N TYR A 305 14.03 -14.12 -16.32
CA TYR A 305 13.65 -15.11 -15.30
C TYR A 305 13.52 -16.47 -15.96
N PRO A 306 14.29 -17.50 -15.53
CA PRO A 306 14.34 -18.80 -16.21
C PRO A 306 13.17 -19.73 -15.86
N GLY A 307 12.28 -19.32 -14.93
CA GLY A 307 11.10 -20.08 -14.55
C GLY A 307 9.83 -19.69 -15.31
N GLU A 308 8.74 -20.38 -15.01
CA GLU A 308 7.41 -20.02 -15.50
C GLU A 308 7.01 -18.64 -14.95
N THR A 309 6.46 -17.79 -15.81
CA THR A 309 6.06 -16.44 -15.45
C THR A 309 4.55 -16.33 -15.32
N GLY A 310 4.10 -15.86 -14.15
CA GLY A 310 2.70 -15.57 -13.89
C GLY A 310 2.31 -14.13 -14.24
N THR A 311 1.02 -13.92 -14.44
CA THR A 311 0.44 -12.59 -14.72
C THR A 311 -0.05 -11.86 -13.46
N SER A 312 0.03 -12.50 -12.28
CA SER A 312 -0.42 -11.89 -11.02
C SER A 312 0.39 -10.64 -10.66
N ARG A 313 -0.26 -9.65 -10.08
CA ARG A 313 0.38 -8.40 -9.66
C ARG A 313 1.54 -8.65 -8.68
N ALA A 314 1.37 -9.60 -7.75
CA ALA A 314 2.40 -9.97 -6.78
C ALA A 314 3.64 -10.56 -7.47
N PHE A 315 3.46 -11.43 -8.47
CA PHE A 315 4.56 -12.02 -9.23
C PHE A 315 5.30 -10.96 -10.07
N GLN A 316 4.56 -10.06 -10.73
CA GLN A 316 5.15 -8.95 -11.49
C GLN A 316 5.95 -8.00 -10.59
N GLN A 317 5.46 -7.74 -9.37
CA GLN A 317 6.20 -6.97 -8.38
C GLN A 317 7.50 -7.67 -7.99
N ALA A 318 7.46 -8.97 -7.69
CA ALA A 318 8.65 -9.75 -7.37
C ALA A 318 9.70 -9.74 -8.51
N LEU A 319 9.26 -9.85 -9.77
CA LEU A 319 10.16 -9.73 -10.93
C LEU A 319 10.81 -8.35 -11.02
N ASN A 320 10.06 -7.29 -10.71
CA ASN A 320 10.59 -5.93 -10.70
C ASN A 320 11.61 -5.73 -9.57
N ASP A 321 11.33 -6.25 -8.37
CA ASP A 321 12.23 -6.18 -7.22
C ASP A 321 13.54 -6.93 -7.48
N MET A 322 13.47 -8.12 -8.10
CA MET A 322 14.66 -8.87 -8.55
C MET A 322 15.49 -8.08 -9.57
N ARG A 323 14.82 -7.40 -10.51
CA ARG A 323 15.49 -6.56 -11.52
C ARG A 323 16.17 -5.35 -10.90
N LEU A 324 15.59 -4.75 -9.87
CA LEU A 324 16.18 -3.66 -9.12
C LEU A 324 17.37 -4.14 -8.28
N ALA A 325 17.24 -5.26 -7.58
CA ALA A 325 18.28 -5.87 -6.79
C ALA A 325 19.53 -6.20 -7.64
N ALA A 326 19.34 -6.72 -8.85
CA ALA A 326 20.43 -7.04 -9.77
C ALA A 326 21.30 -5.83 -10.19
N LYS A 327 20.80 -4.61 -10.03
CA LYS A 327 21.52 -3.36 -10.35
C LYS A 327 22.36 -2.82 -9.17
N THR A 328 22.31 -3.47 -8.02
CA THR A 328 22.96 -3.02 -6.78
C THR A 328 23.93 -4.07 -6.26
N ASP A 329 24.86 -3.67 -5.40
CA ASP A 329 25.72 -4.58 -4.64
C ASP A 329 25.17 -4.91 -3.24
N ALA A 330 23.91 -4.60 -3.00
CA ALA A 330 23.24 -4.86 -1.72
C ALA A 330 23.03 -6.37 -1.48
N ASN A 331 23.03 -6.78 -0.23
CA ASN A 331 22.66 -8.13 0.17
C ASN A 331 21.18 -8.35 -0.12
N VAL A 332 20.86 -9.47 -0.76
CA VAL A 332 19.49 -9.82 -1.16
C VAL A 332 19.00 -11.00 -0.33
N TYR A 333 17.86 -10.82 0.34
CA TYR A 333 17.16 -11.89 1.04
C TYR A 333 15.91 -12.31 0.26
N ILE A 334 15.82 -13.61 -0.11
CA ILE A 334 14.71 -14.17 -0.86
C ILE A 334 13.92 -15.10 0.05
N TRP A 335 12.69 -14.72 0.36
CA TRP A 335 11.81 -15.50 1.21
C TRP A 335 10.63 -16.08 0.43
N GLY A 336 10.17 -17.28 0.81
CA GLY A 336 9.02 -17.95 0.20
C GLY A 336 8.92 -19.42 0.58
N GLU A 337 7.82 -20.07 0.27
CA GLU A 337 7.57 -21.49 0.54
C GLU A 337 8.51 -22.40 -0.24
N THR A 338 8.61 -23.66 0.19
CA THR A 338 9.36 -24.69 -0.54
C THR A 338 8.73 -24.88 -1.92
N GLY A 339 9.56 -24.90 -2.97
CA GLY A 339 9.09 -25.00 -4.36
C GLY A 339 8.71 -23.69 -5.04
N SER A 340 8.72 -22.53 -4.34
CA SER A 340 8.38 -21.20 -4.92
C SER A 340 9.42 -20.63 -5.89
N GLY A 341 10.50 -21.33 -6.22
CA GLY A 341 11.48 -20.88 -7.21
C GLY A 341 12.55 -19.92 -6.66
N LYS A 342 12.83 -19.91 -5.35
CA LYS A 342 13.86 -19.04 -4.73
C LYS A 342 15.25 -19.16 -5.37
N GLU A 343 15.65 -20.38 -5.75
CA GLU A 343 16.94 -20.60 -6.41
C GLU A 343 16.95 -20.01 -7.83
N LEU A 344 15.86 -20.12 -8.57
CA LEU A 344 15.70 -19.51 -9.89
C LEU A 344 15.76 -17.97 -9.78
N ALA A 345 15.15 -17.41 -8.75
CA ALA A 345 15.21 -15.98 -8.47
C ALA A 345 16.65 -15.51 -8.18
N ALA A 346 17.39 -16.23 -7.34
CA ALA A 346 18.79 -15.94 -7.04
C ALA A 346 19.68 -16.00 -8.30
N ARG A 347 19.51 -17.05 -9.13
CA ARG A 347 20.22 -17.19 -10.41
C ARG A 347 19.89 -16.06 -11.38
N ALA A 348 18.62 -15.66 -11.47
CA ALA A 348 18.19 -14.56 -12.34
C ALA A 348 18.83 -13.22 -11.91
N ILE A 349 18.86 -12.93 -10.59
CA ILE A 349 19.51 -11.74 -10.05
C ILE A 349 21.02 -11.78 -10.38
N HIS A 350 21.71 -12.89 -10.14
CA HIS A 350 23.15 -13.02 -10.42
C HIS A 350 23.43 -12.81 -11.91
N GLN A 351 22.70 -13.49 -12.82
CA GLN A 351 22.87 -13.37 -14.27
C GLN A 351 22.62 -11.96 -14.81
N ALA A 352 21.77 -11.18 -14.13
CA ALA A 352 21.47 -9.80 -14.49
C ALA A 352 22.38 -8.76 -13.80
N SER A 353 23.20 -9.19 -12.83
CA SER A 353 24.06 -8.29 -12.06
C SER A 353 25.38 -7.96 -12.77
N ALA A 354 26.10 -6.98 -12.22
CA ALA A 354 27.46 -6.67 -12.66
C ALA A 354 28.43 -7.86 -12.47
N ARG A 355 28.11 -8.80 -11.58
CA ARG A 355 28.89 -9.99 -11.25
C ARG A 355 28.54 -11.24 -12.05
N ARG A 356 27.72 -11.12 -13.10
CA ARG A 356 27.23 -12.23 -13.94
C ARG A 356 28.29 -13.17 -14.52
N ASN A 357 29.51 -12.65 -14.72
CA ASN A 357 30.65 -13.41 -15.22
C ASN A 357 31.47 -14.09 -14.11
N GLY A 358 31.14 -13.81 -12.83
CA GLY A 358 31.73 -14.45 -11.67
C GLY A 358 31.06 -15.79 -11.34
N PRO A 359 31.64 -16.57 -10.43
CA PRO A 359 31.07 -17.84 -10.00
C PRO A 359 29.76 -17.63 -9.22
N PHE A 360 28.75 -18.44 -9.49
CA PHE A 360 27.54 -18.57 -8.67
C PHE A 360 27.67 -19.81 -7.80
N ILE A 361 27.95 -19.62 -6.50
CA ILE A 361 28.15 -20.71 -5.55
C ILE A 361 26.89 -20.84 -4.70
N ALA A 362 26.17 -21.95 -4.87
CA ALA A 362 25.00 -22.27 -4.08
C ALA A 362 25.39 -23.23 -2.95
N VAL A 363 25.12 -22.83 -1.71
CA VAL A 363 25.43 -23.62 -0.51
C VAL A 363 24.13 -23.96 0.21
N ASN A 364 23.88 -25.24 0.44
CA ASN A 364 22.77 -25.69 1.26
C ASN A 364 23.21 -25.77 2.73
N CYS A 365 22.98 -24.72 3.49
CA CYS A 365 23.36 -24.64 4.90
C CYS A 365 22.72 -25.74 5.77
N GLY A 366 21.53 -26.25 5.40
CA GLY A 366 20.87 -27.34 6.11
C GLY A 366 21.51 -28.72 5.91
N ALA A 367 22.38 -28.86 4.89
CA ALA A 367 23.12 -30.08 4.61
C ALA A 367 24.54 -30.08 5.19
N ILE A 368 25.02 -28.95 5.74
CA ILE A 368 26.35 -28.86 6.34
C ILE A 368 26.23 -29.21 7.84
N PRO A 369 27.02 -30.18 8.34
CA PRO A 369 27.09 -30.44 9.77
C PRO A 369 27.53 -29.20 10.53
N GLU A 370 26.94 -28.95 11.71
CA GLU A 370 27.21 -27.76 12.52
C GLU A 370 28.73 -27.56 12.82
N SER A 371 29.45 -28.66 13.01
CA SER A 371 30.91 -28.67 13.23
C SER A 371 31.76 -28.28 12.04
N LEU A 372 31.20 -28.27 10.81
CA LEU A 372 31.93 -27.93 9.58
C LEU A 372 31.46 -26.61 8.98
N MET A 373 30.43 -25.98 9.54
CA MET A 373 29.81 -24.78 8.98
C MET A 373 30.77 -23.60 8.83
N GLU A 374 31.60 -23.36 9.85
CA GLU A 374 32.58 -22.29 9.84
C GLU A 374 33.67 -22.52 8.76
N SER A 375 34.20 -23.73 8.67
CA SER A 375 35.26 -24.08 7.70
C SER A 375 34.73 -24.08 6.26
N GLU A 376 33.52 -24.52 6.03
CA GLU A 376 32.89 -24.51 4.68
C GLU A 376 32.49 -23.10 4.21
N LEU A 377 32.09 -22.22 5.12
CA LEU A 377 31.67 -20.86 4.76
C LEU A 377 32.85 -19.86 4.68
N PHE A 378 33.84 -20.00 5.55
CA PHE A 378 34.94 -19.02 5.69
C PHE A 378 36.29 -19.58 5.30
N GLY A 379 36.37 -20.89 5.00
CA GLY A 379 37.62 -21.56 4.71
C GLY A 379 38.48 -21.79 5.97
N TYR A 380 39.62 -22.41 5.77
CA TYR A 380 40.61 -22.66 6.84
C TYR A 380 42.04 -22.44 6.30
N ALA A 381 42.94 -22.10 7.19
CA ALA A 381 44.35 -21.94 6.83
C ALA A 381 45.00 -23.29 6.49
N GLU A 382 45.92 -23.29 5.54
CA GLU A 382 46.66 -24.49 5.13
C GLU A 382 47.35 -25.13 6.34
N GLY A 383 47.02 -26.39 6.66
CA GLY A 383 47.53 -27.12 7.83
C GLY A 383 46.64 -27.05 9.09
N ALA A 384 45.44 -26.51 9.06
CA ALA A 384 44.53 -26.41 10.21
C ALA A 384 43.90 -27.76 10.62
N PHE A 385 43.96 -28.78 9.77
CA PHE A 385 43.52 -30.15 10.07
C PHE A 385 44.67 -31.11 9.72
N THR A 386 45.21 -31.80 10.71
CA THR A 386 46.09 -32.95 10.58
C THR A 386 45.24 -34.24 10.72
#